data_11deed9180d86c08363eefd5b580c772
#
_entry.id   11deed9180d86c08363eefd5b580c772
#
_cell.length_a   1.000
_cell.length_b   1.000
_cell.length_c   1.000
_cell.angle_alpha   90.00
_cell.angle_beta   90.00
_cell.angle_gamma   90.00
#
_symmetry.space_group_name_H-M   'P 1'
#
loop_
_entity.id
_entity.type
_entity.pdbx_description
1 polymer ?
#
loop_
_entity_poly.entity_id
_entity_poly.type
_entity_poly.pdbx_seq_one_letter_code
_entity_poly.pdbx_strand_id
1 'polypeptide(L)'
;MSPACPVFGFLIHVRARAGVHVDELARQLTEFLATQALVASGEMPTLLVSGESMQATEADREAVCAWLENRSEIAHVEVGPLSDIGSAA
;
A
#
# COMPACT_ATOMS: atom_id res chain seq x y z
N MET A 1 6.79 30.17 -8.53
CA MET A 1 5.93 28.99 -8.49
C MET A 1 6.77 27.74 -8.25
N SER A 2 6.49 27.05 -7.20
CA SER A 2 7.24 25.83 -6.90
C SER A 2 6.81 24.71 -7.85
N PRO A 3 7.76 23.98 -8.43
CA PRO A 3 7.38 22.81 -9.19
C PRO A 3 6.71 21.80 -8.25
N ALA A 4 5.68 21.16 -8.72
CA ALA A 4 5.06 20.09 -7.94
C ALA A 4 6.07 18.97 -7.77
N CYS A 5 6.30 18.54 -6.54
CA CYS A 5 7.15 17.38 -6.29
C CYS A 5 6.39 16.14 -6.72
N PRO A 6 7.02 15.22 -7.44
CA PRO A 6 6.38 13.97 -7.76
C PRO A 6 6.08 13.19 -6.47
N VAL A 7 4.94 12.55 -6.42
CA VAL A 7 4.56 11.68 -5.31
C VAL A 7 4.64 10.26 -5.81
N PHE A 8 5.53 9.49 -5.24
CA PHE A 8 5.67 8.09 -5.62
C PHE A 8 4.87 7.20 -4.69
N GLY A 9 4.25 6.20 -5.27
CA GLY A 9 3.48 5.22 -4.56
C GLY A 9 3.26 4.00 -5.42
N PHE A 10 2.49 3.07 -4.93
CA PHE A 10 2.22 1.83 -5.66
C PHE A 10 0.84 1.31 -5.30
N LEU A 11 0.24 0.62 -6.25
CA LEU A 11 -1.05 -0.02 -6.04
C LEU A 11 -0.83 -1.42 -5.49
N ILE A 12 -1.71 -1.80 -4.58
CA ILE A 12 -1.77 -3.19 -4.11
C ILE A 12 -3.18 -3.71 -4.34
N HIS A 13 -3.25 -4.98 -4.73
CA HIS A 13 -4.51 -5.69 -4.87
C HIS A 13 -4.43 -6.91 -3.97
N VAL A 14 -5.31 -6.96 -2.98
CA VAL A 14 -5.28 -7.97 -1.94
C VAL A 14 -6.57 -8.78 -1.98
N ARG A 15 -6.42 -10.08 -2.19
CA ARG A 15 -7.56 -10.98 -2.19
C ARG A 15 -7.51 -11.81 -0.91
N ALA A 16 -8.48 -11.60 -0.04
CA ALA A 16 -8.56 -12.35 1.21
C ALA A 16 -9.14 -13.73 0.98
N ARG A 17 -8.76 -14.67 1.83
CA ARG A 17 -9.36 -16.00 1.81
C ARG A 17 -10.81 -15.93 2.25
N ALA A 18 -11.59 -16.92 1.84
CA ALA A 18 -12.99 -17.02 2.27
C ALA A 18 -13.05 -17.11 3.79
N GLY A 19 -14.00 -16.40 4.38
CA GLY A 19 -14.19 -16.39 5.83
C GLY A 19 -13.34 -15.40 6.60
N VAL A 20 -12.44 -14.70 5.92
CA VAL A 20 -11.60 -13.69 6.56
C VAL A 20 -12.37 -12.38 6.68
N HIS A 21 -12.25 -11.73 7.83
CA HIS A 21 -12.82 -10.40 8.04
C HIS A 21 -11.94 -9.37 7.37
N VAL A 22 -12.37 -8.88 6.22
CA VAL A 22 -11.61 -7.94 5.41
C VAL A 22 -11.33 -6.64 6.18
N ASP A 23 -12.28 -6.18 6.98
CA ASP A 23 -12.10 -4.95 7.76
C ASP A 23 -10.97 -5.07 8.76
N GLU A 24 -10.85 -6.22 9.40
CA GLU A 24 -9.77 -6.48 10.35
C GLU A 24 -8.41 -6.54 9.64
N LEU A 25 -8.39 -7.19 8.49
CA LEU A 25 -7.17 -7.26 7.69
C LEU A 25 -6.74 -5.86 7.23
N ALA A 26 -7.69 -5.06 6.80
CA ALA A 26 -7.41 -3.68 6.38
C ALA A 26 -6.87 -2.86 7.54
N ARG A 27 -7.41 -3.04 8.74
CA ARG A 27 -6.94 -2.34 9.93
C ARG A 27 -5.50 -2.72 10.25
N GLN A 28 -5.20 -4.01 10.22
CA GLN A 28 -3.84 -4.49 10.48
C GLN A 28 -2.85 -3.97 9.44
N LEU A 29 -3.26 -3.94 8.18
CA LEU A 29 -2.44 -3.39 7.12
C LEU A 29 -2.17 -1.90 7.36
N THR A 30 -3.20 -1.15 7.71
CA THR A 30 -3.05 0.29 8.00
C THR A 30 -2.07 0.52 9.14
N GLU A 31 -2.15 -0.29 10.20
CA GLU A 31 -1.22 -0.19 11.32
C GLU A 31 0.21 -0.48 10.88
N PHE A 32 0.40 -1.51 10.06
CA PHE A 32 1.72 -1.81 9.54
C PHE A 32 2.26 -0.66 8.69
N LEU A 33 1.44 -0.13 7.80
CA LEU A 33 1.84 0.99 6.95
C LEU A 33 2.24 2.19 7.78
N ALA A 34 1.54 2.46 8.86
CA ALA A 34 1.88 3.57 9.74
C ALA A 34 3.29 3.42 10.33
N THR A 35 3.72 2.19 10.63
CA THR A 35 5.07 1.97 11.14
C THR A 35 6.14 2.25 10.08
N GLN A 36 5.76 2.26 8.82
CA GLN A 36 6.66 2.55 7.70
C GLN A 36 6.49 3.99 7.19
N ALA A 37 5.73 4.81 7.90
CA ALA A 37 5.37 6.16 7.46
C ALA A 37 4.68 6.15 6.08
N LEU A 38 3.82 5.18 5.88
CA LEU A 38 3.03 5.01 4.66
C LEU A 38 1.55 5.14 4.98
N VAL A 39 0.78 5.56 3.99
CA VAL A 39 -0.67 5.63 4.09
C VAL A 39 -1.28 4.92 2.90
N ALA A 40 -2.47 4.38 3.10
CA ALA A 40 -3.23 3.75 2.03
C ALA A 40 -4.52 4.52 1.80
N SER A 41 -4.90 4.64 0.55
CA SER A 41 -6.17 5.25 0.17
C SER A 41 -6.92 4.30 -0.75
N GLY A 42 -8.24 4.46 -0.79
CA GLY A 42 -9.10 3.58 -1.56
C GLY A 42 -9.75 2.55 -0.65
N GLU A 43 -10.28 1.52 -1.26
CA GLU A 43 -10.99 0.46 -0.56
C GLU A 43 -10.50 -0.90 -1.02
N MET A 44 -10.52 -1.86 -0.11
CA MET A 44 -10.23 -3.24 -0.48
C MET A 44 -11.16 -3.68 -1.62
N PRO A 45 -10.69 -4.44 -2.57
CA PRO A 45 -9.40 -5.13 -2.60
C PRO A 45 -8.22 -4.32 -3.13
N THR A 46 -8.46 -3.14 -3.67
CA THR A 46 -7.40 -2.35 -4.32
C THR A 46 -7.13 -1.08 -3.54
N LEU A 47 -5.87 -0.91 -3.10
CA LEU A 47 -5.44 0.24 -2.34
C LEU A 47 -4.26 0.91 -3.02
N LEU A 48 -4.19 2.23 -2.87
CA LEU A 48 -3.04 3.01 -3.31
C LEU A 48 -2.21 3.35 -2.09
N VAL A 49 -0.97 2.92 -2.08
CA VAL A 49 -0.05 3.16 -0.96
C VAL A 49 0.93 4.26 -1.35
N SER A 50 1.09 5.22 -0.46
CA SER A 50 2.00 6.34 -0.68
C SER A 50 2.67 6.73 0.63
N GLY A 51 3.72 7.54 0.55
CA GLY A 51 4.38 8.04 1.74
C GLY A 51 3.55 9.08 2.47
N GLU A 52 3.60 9.09 3.78
CA GLU A 52 2.85 10.04 4.60
C GLU A 52 3.45 11.44 4.48
N SER A 53 4.73 11.56 4.72
CA SER A 53 5.43 12.84 4.66
C SER A 53 6.63 12.81 3.72
N MET A 54 7.06 11.63 3.34
CA MET A 54 8.14 11.40 2.40
C MET A 54 7.62 10.49 1.30
N GLN A 55 8.30 10.49 0.18
CA GLN A 55 7.90 9.62 -0.92
C GLN A 55 8.13 8.16 -0.55
N ALA A 56 7.22 7.29 -0.98
CA ALA A 56 7.43 5.87 -0.85
C ALA A 56 8.65 5.44 -1.65
N THR A 57 9.36 4.45 -1.17
CA THR A 57 10.59 3.95 -1.81
C THR A 57 10.42 2.50 -2.22
N GLU A 58 11.36 2.00 -3.00
CA GLU A 58 11.36 0.59 -3.37
C GLU A 58 11.50 -0.31 -2.13
N ALA A 59 12.26 0.15 -1.13
CA ALA A 59 12.37 -0.57 0.14
C ALA A 59 11.01 -0.67 0.84
N ASP A 60 10.24 0.41 0.80
CA ASP A 60 8.89 0.41 1.37
C ASP A 60 7.99 -0.57 0.62
N ARG A 61 8.06 -0.57 -0.69
CA ARG A 61 7.29 -1.49 -1.53
C ARG A 61 7.63 -2.95 -1.21
N GLU A 62 8.91 -3.25 -1.08
CA GLU A 62 9.34 -4.60 -0.74
C GLU A 62 8.88 -5.01 0.66
N ALA A 63 8.93 -4.10 1.62
CA ALA A 63 8.46 -4.37 2.97
C ALA A 63 6.97 -4.70 2.99
N VAL A 64 6.17 -3.92 2.26
CA VAL A 64 4.73 -4.17 2.16
C VAL A 64 4.45 -5.50 1.47
N CYS A 65 5.17 -5.78 0.40
CA CYS A 65 5.02 -7.04 -0.32
C CYS A 65 5.32 -8.22 0.59
N ALA A 66 6.40 -8.17 1.34
CA ALA A 66 6.79 -9.24 2.26
C ALA A 66 5.74 -9.43 3.36
N TRP A 67 5.24 -8.32 3.91
CA TRP A 67 4.22 -8.39 4.94
C TRP A 67 2.96 -9.08 4.44
N LEU A 68 2.50 -8.69 3.25
CA LEU A 68 1.30 -9.26 2.66
C LEU A 68 1.48 -10.74 2.30
N GLU A 69 2.64 -11.09 1.77
CA GLU A 69 2.92 -12.47 1.38
C GLU A 69 3.02 -13.41 2.57
N ASN A 70 3.34 -12.88 3.73
CA ASN A 70 3.46 -13.67 4.95
C ASN A 70 2.16 -13.81 5.73
N ARG A 71 1.07 -13.21 5.25
CA ARG A 71 -0.23 -13.30 5.94
C ARG A 71 -1.02 -14.50 5.45
N SER A 72 -1.39 -15.37 6.37
CA SER A 72 -2.17 -16.56 6.02
C SER A 72 -3.59 -16.22 5.59
N GLU A 73 -4.10 -15.05 5.98
CA GLU A 73 -5.45 -14.61 5.63
C GLU A 73 -5.58 -14.20 4.16
N ILE A 74 -4.46 -14.02 3.49
CA ILE A 74 -4.45 -13.54 2.11
C ILE A 74 -4.28 -14.72 1.16
N ALA A 75 -5.23 -14.84 0.21
CA ALA A 75 -5.18 -15.88 -0.81
C ALA A 75 -4.27 -15.49 -1.96
N HIS A 76 -4.28 -14.19 -2.31
CA HIS A 76 -3.49 -13.69 -3.43
C HIS A 76 -3.21 -12.21 -3.22
N VAL A 77 -2.03 -11.78 -3.62
CA VAL A 77 -1.66 -10.37 -3.56
C VAL A 77 -0.88 -10.00 -4.80
N GLU A 78 -1.16 -8.81 -5.32
CA GLU A 78 -0.40 -8.20 -6.40
C GLU A 78 0.06 -6.84 -5.93
N VAL A 79 1.34 -6.55 -6.11
CA VAL A 79 1.93 -5.27 -5.74
C VAL A 79 2.48 -4.65 -7.01
N GLY A 80 1.92 -3.52 -7.39
CA GLY A 80 2.34 -2.82 -8.59
C GLY A 80 3.70 -2.17 -8.44
N PRO A 81 4.26 -1.67 -9.53
CA PRO A 81 5.54 -0.99 -9.48
C PRO A 81 5.43 0.37 -8.79
N LEU A 82 6.54 0.81 -8.20
CA LEU A 82 6.64 2.16 -7.67
C LEU A 82 6.57 3.14 -8.84
N SER A 83 5.64 4.07 -8.78
CA SER A 83 5.42 5.00 -9.86
C SER A 83 4.92 6.33 -9.34
N ASP A 84 5.02 7.36 -10.18
CA ASP A 84 4.52 8.68 -9.86
C ASP A 84 3.00 8.68 -9.94
N ILE A 85 2.36 8.89 -8.81
CA ILE A 85 0.90 8.82 -8.70
C ILE A 85 0.26 10.16 -8.39
N GLY A 86 1.05 11.18 -8.14
CA GLY A 86 0.52 12.43 -7.64
C GLY A 86 1.09 13.67 -8.29
N SER A 87 1.86 13.55 -9.35
CA SER A 87 2.28 14.73 -10.04
C SER A 87 1.03 15.35 -10.66
N ALA A 88 0.52 16.34 -10.00
CA ALA A 88 -0.63 17.02 -10.49
C ALA A 88 -0.28 17.63 -11.84
N ALA A 89 -1.08 17.33 -12.76
CA ALA A 89 -1.00 18.00 -14.04
C ALA A 89 -1.28 19.50 -13.84
#